data_4be2c4d167706b4d60cdb6856ccc9409
#
_entry.id   4be2c4d167706b4d60cdb6856ccc9409
#
_cell.length_a   1.000
_cell.length_b   1.000
_cell.length_c   1.000
_cell.angle_alpha   90.00
_cell.angle_beta   90.00
_cell.angle_gamma   90.00
#
_symmetry.space_group_name_H-M   'P 1'
#
loop_
_entity.id
_entity.type
_entity.pdbx_description
1 polymer ?
#
loop_
_entity_poly.entity_id
_entity_poly.type
_entity_poly.pdbx_seq_one_letter_code
_entity_poly.pdbx_strand_id
1 'polypeptide(L)'
;MLSTRDLVAGYDERTVLDGLDLDLPTDAFTVIVGPNACGKSTLLRTMARLLNPRRGTVLLDGTAIRDLPTREVARRLGVLPQSPLVPEGVTVADLVGRGRQPYQRWWRQWSSEDGAAVDQAMALADVTDLADRPVDSLSGGQRQRVWIAMTLAQDTDALLLDEPTTFLDLAHQVEVLDLLHRLRVERGRTVVAVLHDLNQAARYADHLVAMRAGAVVAAGPPREILTADLVRDVFGLACVVVPCPVTGAPLVVPAYTGGPVLPAPAAGGSAAGAAAAGGAAAAGAAAAGGAAAAGAAAAGAADRDSSTASVPDARPTTGDAATPLADSYPSKGL
;
A
#
# COMPACT_ATOMS: atom_id res chain seq x y z
N MET A 1 21.64 -5.56 -2.44
CA MET A 1 21.57 -4.86 -1.14
C MET A 1 21.44 -3.35 -1.38
N LEU A 2 20.47 -2.70 -0.74
CA LEU A 2 20.26 -1.25 -0.83
C LEU A 2 20.84 -0.59 0.42
N SER A 3 21.69 0.43 0.24
CA SER A 3 22.30 1.12 1.38
C SER A 3 22.56 2.60 1.10
N THR A 4 22.76 3.37 2.16
CA THR A 4 23.11 4.81 2.08
C THR A 4 24.40 5.07 2.84
N ARG A 5 25.19 6.04 2.35
CA ARG A 5 26.43 6.49 2.99
C ARG A 5 26.49 8.00 3.02
N ASP A 6 26.64 8.57 4.21
CA ASP A 6 26.69 10.01 4.49
C ASP A 6 25.61 10.80 3.74
N LEU A 7 24.36 10.26 3.71
CA LEU A 7 23.30 10.73 2.85
C LEU A 7 22.73 12.06 3.38
N VAL A 8 22.86 13.13 2.59
CA VAL A 8 22.21 14.41 2.83
C VAL A 8 21.22 14.69 1.71
N ALA A 9 19.95 14.85 2.04
CA ALA A 9 18.87 15.06 1.07
C ALA A 9 17.80 16.01 1.62
N GLY A 10 17.06 16.65 0.73
CA GLY A 10 15.99 17.57 1.08
C GLY A 10 15.44 18.29 -0.14
N TYR A 11 14.59 19.27 0.08
CA TYR A 11 13.90 20.05 -0.96
C TYR A 11 14.31 21.52 -0.85
N ASP A 12 14.52 22.17 -1.96
CA ASP A 12 14.95 23.55 -2.05
C ASP A 12 16.13 23.82 -1.07
N GLU A 13 16.02 24.80 -0.17
CA GLU A 13 17.03 25.09 0.84
C GLU A 13 16.92 24.23 2.12
N ARG A 14 15.82 23.45 2.28
CA ARG A 14 15.58 22.66 3.48
C ARG A 14 16.25 21.30 3.40
N THR A 15 17.20 21.05 4.30
CA THR A 15 17.74 19.70 4.55
C THR A 15 16.75 18.90 5.41
N VAL A 16 16.45 17.67 4.97
CA VAL A 16 15.54 16.73 5.65
C VAL A 16 16.30 15.56 6.24
N LEU A 17 17.27 15.03 5.49
CA LEU A 17 18.20 14.00 5.93
C LEU A 17 19.59 14.60 6.02
N ASP A 18 20.32 14.32 7.11
CA ASP A 18 21.65 14.88 7.32
C ASP A 18 22.63 13.81 7.79
N GLY A 19 23.50 13.36 6.88
CA GLY A 19 24.56 12.39 7.17
C GLY A 19 24.03 10.99 7.51
N LEU A 20 22.97 10.50 6.82
CA LEU A 20 22.33 9.25 7.14
C LEU A 20 23.05 8.05 6.52
N ASP A 21 23.53 7.14 7.39
CA ASP A 21 24.04 5.82 7.03
C ASP A 21 23.00 4.75 7.38
N LEU A 22 22.66 3.89 6.41
CA LEU A 22 21.71 2.81 6.60
C LEU A 22 22.01 1.66 5.65
N ASP A 23 22.05 0.45 6.19
CA ASP A 23 22.11 -0.80 5.45
C ASP A 23 20.78 -1.53 5.57
N LEU A 24 20.15 -1.83 4.43
CA LEU A 24 18.92 -2.61 4.38
C LEU A 24 19.23 -4.06 4.05
N PRO A 25 18.73 -5.03 4.84
CA PRO A 25 18.94 -6.43 4.54
C PRO A 25 18.25 -6.83 3.23
N THR A 26 18.86 -7.76 2.50
CA THR A 26 18.25 -8.42 1.32
C THR A 26 17.31 -9.51 1.78
N ASP A 27 16.37 -9.89 0.91
CA ASP A 27 15.41 -10.98 1.14
C ASP A 27 14.63 -10.80 2.46
N ALA A 28 14.39 -9.56 2.83
CA ALA A 28 13.74 -9.16 4.06
C ALA A 28 12.61 -8.15 3.81
N PHE A 29 11.64 -8.15 4.69
CA PHE A 29 10.64 -7.11 4.77
C PHE A 29 11.08 -6.06 5.77
N THR A 30 11.64 -4.96 5.28
CA THR A 30 12.01 -3.81 6.10
C THR A 30 10.86 -2.81 6.17
N VAL A 31 10.50 -2.38 7.36
CA VAL A 31 9.51 -1.32 7.56
C VAL A 31 10.17 -0.10 8.19
N ILE A 32 9.95 1.07 7.57
CA ILE A 32 10.41 2.36 8.05
C ILE A 32 9.26 3.03 8.80
N VAL A 33 9.46 3.35 10.07
CA VAL A 33 8.48 4.02 10.94
C VAL A 33 9.05 5.32 11.50
N GLY A 34 8.17 6.21 11.94
CA GLY A 34 8.55 7.48 12.56
C GLY A 34 7.41 8.50 12.45
N PRO A 35 7.48 9.62 13.17
CA PRO A 35 6.47 10.68 13.13
C PRO A 35 6.34 11.29 11.73
N ASN A 36 5.26 12.01 11.50
CA ASN A 36 5.07 12.73 10.23
C ASN A 36 6.18 13.75 10.01
N ALA A 37 6.57 13.93 8.77
CA ALA A 37 7.63 14.85 8.34
C ALA A 37 9.04 14.56 8.92
N CYS A 38 9.30 13.36 9.47
CA CYS A 38 10.63 12.99 9.96
C CYS A 38 11.63 12.57 8.88
N GLY A 39 11.21 12.50 7.59
CA GLY A 39 12.11 12.19 6.47
C GLY A 39 11.93 10.81 5.83
N LYS A 40 10.97 9.97 6.22
CA LYS A 40 10.72 8.61 5.67
C LYS A 40 10.57 8.61 4.15
N SER A 41 9.62 9.38 3.63
CA SER A 41 9.38 9.49 2.19
C SER A 41 10.55 10.13 1.44
N THR A 42 11.28 11.07 2.08
CA THR A 42 12.50 11.66 1.52
C THR A 42 13.58 10.60 1.37
N LEU A 43 13.80 9.76 2.39
CA LEU A 43 14.74 8.64 2.33
C LEU A 43 14.35 7.67 1.21
N LEU A 44 13.10 7.23 1.18
CA LEU A 44 12.61 6.29 0.19
C LEU A 44 12.72 6.84 -1.24
N ARG A 45 12.35 8.12 -1.48
CA ARG A 45 12.50 8.78 -2.78
C ARG A 45 13.96 8.93 -3.21
N THR A 46 14.87 9.18 -2.25
CA THR A 46 16.30 9.27 -2.55
C THR A 46 16.87 7.89 -2.89
N MET A 47 16.48 6.84 -2.15
CA MET A 47 16.83 5.45 -2.47
C MET A 47 16.27 5.01 -3.83
N ALA A 48 15.08 5.49 -4.20
CA ALA A 48 14.44 5.22 -5.49
C ALA A 48 15.04 6.04 -6.66
N ARG A 49 16.04 6.89 -6.41
CA ARG A 49 16.58 7.83 -7.40
C ARG A 49 15.53 8.82 -7.96
N LEU A 50 14.46 9.06 -7.20
CA LEU A 50 13.45 10.09 -7.51
C LEU A 50 13.82 11.45 -6.94
N LEU A 51 14.73 11.48 -5.96
CA LEU A 51 15.31 12.68 -5.38
C LEU A 51 16.84 12.55 -5.39
N ASN A 52 17.53 13.53 -5.94
CA ASN A 52 19.00 13.52 -5.94
C ASN A 52 19.52 13.93 -4.56
N PRO A 53 20.47 13.18 -3.97
CA PRO A 53 21.12 13.60 -2.75
C PRO A 53 22.00 14.83 -3.00
N ARG A 54 22.10 15.71 -1.99
CA ARG A 54 23.03 16.86 -1.99
C ARG A 54 24.46 16.45 -1.68
N ARG A 55 24.61 15.44 -0.81
CA ARG A 55 25.86 14.81 -0.42
C ARG A 55 25.63 13.33 -0.13
N GLY A 56 26.70 12.56 -0.15
CA GLY A 56 26.63 11.13 0.08
C GLY A 56 26.16 10.35 -1.14
N THR A 57 25.82 9.11 -0.93
CA THR A 57 25.42 8.23 -2.02
C THR A 57 24.45 7.14 -1.56
N VAL A 58 23.60 6.69 -2.49
CA VAL A 58 22.81 5.48 -2.39
C VAL A 58 23.50 4.40 -3.19
N LEU A 59 23.68 3.24 -2.61
CA LEU A 59 24.29 2.08 -3.25
C LEU A 59 23.22 1.01 -3.50
N LEU A 60 23.20 0.48 -4.72
CA LEU A 60 22.43 -0.70 -5.11
C LEU A 60 23.42 -1.79 -5.48
N ASP A 61 23.46 -2.85 -4.68
CA ASP A 61 24.45 -3.96 -4.77
C ASP A 61 25.90 -3.47 -4.85
N GLY A 62 26.23 -2.50 -4.00
CA GLY A 62 27.58 -1.92 -3.90
C GLY A 62 27.92 -0.88 -4.96
N THR A 63 27.06 -0.66 -5.96
CA THR A 63 27.27 0.35 -7.01
C THR A 63 26.43 1.59 -6.72
N ALA A 64 27.02 2.78 -6.88
CA ALA A 64 26.26 4.02 -6.72
C ALA A 64 25.10 4.09 -7.71
N ILE A 65 23.88 4.23 -7.21
CA ILE A 65 22.66 4.16 -8.03
C ILE A 65 22.62 5.24 -9.13
N ARG A 66 23.30 6.36 -8.92
CA ARG A 66 23.43 7.44 -9.91
C ARG A 66 24.22 7.03 -11.15
N ASP A 67 25.16 6.08 -10.98
CA ASP A 67 26.07 5.64 -12.04
C ASP A 67 25.46 4.50 -12.89
N LEU A 68 24.35 3.90 -12.41
CA LEU A 68 23.63 2.87 -13.14
C LEU A 68 22.71 3.48 -14.21
N PRO A 69 22.55 2.82 -15.38
CA PRO A 69 21.54 3.21 -16.37
C PRO A 69 20.14 3.20 -15.76
N THR A 70 19.31 4.20 -16.07
CA THR A 70 17.93 4.31 -15.51
C THR A 70 17.12 3.05 -15.72
N ARG A 71 17.27 2.42 -16.89
CA ARG A 71 16.58 1.17 -17.23
C ARG A 71 17.04 -0.01 -16.37
N GLU A 72 18.30 -0.07 -16.01
CA GLU A 72 18.83 -1.08 -15.12
C GLU A 72 18.29 -0.93 -13.71
N VAL A 73 18.29 0.29 -13.18
CA VAL A 73 17.66 0.59 -11.89
C VAL A 73 16.19 0.18 -11.90
N ALA A 74 15.43 0.53 -12.95
CA ALA A 74 14.03 0.21 -13.08
C ALA A 74 13.74 -1.30 -13.26
N ARG A 75 14.72 -2.13 -13.59
CA ARG A 75 14.58 -3.59 -13.61
C ARG A 75 14.91 -4.27 -12.30
N ARG A 76 15.59 -3.56 -11.40
CA ARG A 76 16.02 -4.07 -10.08
C ARG A 76 15.17 -3.54 -8.95
N LEU A 77 14.56 -2.35 -9.13
CA LEU A 77 13.89 -1.61 -8.08
C LEU A 77 12.50 -1.14 -8.56
N GLY A 78 11.46 -1.73 -7.99
CA GLY A 78 10.07 -1.31 -8.15
C GLY A 78 9.74 -0.23 -7.13
N VAL A 79 8.99 0.79 -7.54
CA VAL A 79 8.66 1.93 -6.68
C VAL A 79 7.18 2.24 -6.72
N LEU A 80 6.55 2.26 -5.55
CA LEU A 80 5.20 2.78 -5.36
C LEU A 80 5.28 4.11 -4.58
N PRO A 81 5.05 5.26 -5.23
CA PRO A 81 5.01 6.55 -4.55
C PRO A 81 3.68 6.73 -3.79
N GLN A 82 3.67 7.60 -2.78
CA GLN A 82 2.53 7.88 -1.91
C GLN A 82 1.28 8.36 -2.67
N SER A 83 1.43 9.17 -3.71
CA SER A 83 0.32 9.76 -4.48
C SER A 83 0.66 9.76 -5.96
N PRO A 84 0.50 8.63 -6.64
CA PRO A 84 0.76 8.55 -8.06
C PRO A 84 -0.34 9.24 -8.87
N LEU A 85 0.07 9.98 -9.91
CA LEU A 85 -0.87 10.64 -10.83
C LEU A 85 -1.42 9.63 -11.82
N VAL A 86 -2.74 9.61 -11.99
CA VAL A 86 -3.44 8.80 -12.98
C VAL A 86 -3.77 9.68 -14.18
N PRO A 87 -3.34 9.33 -15.40
CA PRO A 87 -3.84 9.97 -16.60
C PRO A 87 -5.32 9.63 -16.81
N GLU A 88 -6.11 10.58 -17.28
CA GLU A 88 -7.53 10.37 -17.57
C GLU A 88 -7.75 9.29 -18.64
N GLY A 89 -8.79 8.49 -18.48
CA GLY A 89 -9.23 7.51 -19.47
C GLY A 89 -8.33 6.27 -19.62
N VAL A 90 -7.33 6.06 -18.75
CA VAL A 90 -6.48 4.89 -18.77
C VAL A 90 -7.17 3.72 -18.07
N THR A 91 -7.23 2.54 -18.72
CA THR A 91 -7.76 1.32 -18.11
C THR A 91 -6.80 0.74 -17.06
N VAL A 92 -7.31 -0.14 -16.19
CA VAL A 92 -6.49 -0.86 -15.22
C VAL A 92 -5.41 -1.68 -15.92
N ALA A 93 -5.76 -2.44 -16.96
CA ALA A 93 -4.80 -3.26 -17.71
C ALA A 93 -3.70 -2.41 -18.35
N ASP A 94 -4.06 -1.26 -18.94
CA ASP A 94 -3.09 -0.33 -19.52
C ASP A 94 -2.14 0.27 -18.47
N LEU A 95 -2.68 0.64 -17.29
CA LEU A 95 -1.86 1.18 -16.22
C LEU A 95 -0.90 0.12 -15.68
N VAL A 96 -1.37 -1.09 -15.39
CA VAL A 96 -0.53 -2.20 -14.94
C VAL A 96 0.53 -2.55 -15.99
N GLY A 97 0.15 -2.53 -17.27
CA GLY A 97 1.06 -2.74 -18.40
C GLY A 97 2.23 -1.75 -18.44
N ARG A 98 2.08 -0.52 -17.91
CA ARG A 98 3.19 0.44 -17.83
C ARG A 98 4.33 -0.04 -16.93
N GLY A 99 4.08 -0.95 -15.98
CA GLY A 99 5.13 -1.63 -15.21
C GLY A 99 6.14 -2.36 -16.10
N ARG A 100 5.74 -2.77 -17.31
CA ARG A 100 6.62 -3.47 -18.27
C ARG A 100 7.51 -2.55 -19.11
N GLN A 101 7.37 -1.22 -19.03
CA GLN A 101 8.18 -0.28 -19.81
C GLN A 101 9.70 -0.51 -19.73
N PRO A 102 10.31 -0.89 -18.60
CA PRO A 102 11.73 -1.19 -18.54
C PRO A 102 12.19 -2.36 -19.41
N TYR A 103 11.27 -3.24 -19.82
CA TYR A 103 11.55 -4.42 -20.65
C TYR A 103 11.32 -4.17 -22.14
N GLN A 104 10.50 -3.19 -22.47
CA GLN A 104 10.16 -2.85 -23.86
C GLN A 104 11.35 -2.20 -24.59
N ARG A 105 11.47 -2.48 -25.89
CA ARG A 105 12.45 -1.85 -26.78
C ARG A 105 11.69 -1.11 -27.88
N TRP A 106 12.28 -0.06 -28.47
CA TRP A 106 11.64 0.74 -29.51
C TRP A 106 11.13 -0.08 -30.72
N TRP A 107 11.74 -1.27 -30.99
CA TRP A 107 11.33 -2.19 -32.06
C TRP A 107 10.52 -3.42 -31.58
N ARG A 108 10.39 -3.63 -30.27
CA ARG A 108 9.61 -4.73 -29.67
C ARG A 108 8.85 -4.15 -28.49
N GLN A 109 7.63 -3.67 -28.76
CA GLN A 109 6.84 -2.94 -27.78
C GLN A 109 6.17 -3.85 -26.75
N TRP A 110 5.70 -5.05 -27.17
CA TRP A 110 4.96 -5.98 -26.29
C TRP A 110 5.33 -7.43 -26.62
N SER A 111 5.50 -8.26 -25.58
CA SER A 111 5.78 -9.69 -25.70
C SER A 111 4.72 -10.50 -24.93
N SER A 112 4.65 -11.83 -25.22
CA SER A 112 3.81 -12.74 -24.42
C SER A 112 4.23 -12.81 -22.96
N GLU A 113 5.51 -12.64 -22.67
CA GLU A 113 6.05 -12.55 -21.31
C GLU A 113 5.53 -11.30 -20.58
N ASP A 114 5.40 -10.16 -21.29
CA ASP A 114 4.85 -8.95 -20.72
C ASP A 114 3.37 -9.12 -20.38
N GLY A 115 2.59 -9.78 -21.27
CA GLY A 115 1.20 -10.12 -21.01
C GLY A 115 1.04 -11.01 -19.78
N ALA A 116 1.80 -12.10 -19.71
CA ALA A 116 1.77 -13.01 -18.56
C ALA A 116 2.16 -12.34 -17.23
N ALA A 117 3.15 -11.42 -17.26
CA ALA A 117 3.55 -10.68 -16.08
C ALA A 117 2.45 -9.71 -15.59
N VAL A 118 1.74 -9.07 -16.52
CA VAL A 118 0.61 -8.17 -16.20
C VAL A 118 -0.56 -8.96 -15.62
N ASP A 119 -0.94 -10.09 -16.26
CA ASP A 119 -2.04 -10.94 -15.78
C ASP A 119 -1.73 -11.48 -14.38
N GLN A 120 -0.50 -11.94 -14.15
CA GLN A 120 -0.06 -12.41 -12.84
C GLN A 120 -0.09 -11.28 -11.79
N ALA A 121 0.36 -10.09 -12.14
CA ALA A 121 0.37 -8.95 -11.22
C ALA A 121 -1.06 -8.52 -10.85
N MET A 122 -1.99 -8.51 -11.82
CA MET A 122 -3.40 -8.22 -11.58
C MET A 122 -4.07 -9.27 -10.68
N ALA A 123 -3.77 -10.56 -10.91
CA ALA A 123 -4.27 -11.64 -10.08
C ALA A 123 -3.74 -11.57 -8.64
N LEU A 124 -2.44 -11.28 -8.44
CA LEU A 124 -1.83 -11.12 -7.12
C LEU A 124 -2.42 -9.96 -6.31
N ALA A 125 -2.77 -8.85 -6.98
CA ALA A 125 -3.35 -7.67 -6.36
C ALA A 125 -4.90 -7.71 -6.30
N ASP A 126 -5.51 -8.79 -6.76
CA ASP A 126 -6.97 -8.98 -6.79
C ASP A 126 -7.69 -7.82 -7.53
N VAL A 127 -7.25 -7.55 -8.76
CA VAL A 127 -7.81 -6.50 -9.62
C VAL A 127 -8.12 -6.98 -11.04
N THR A 128 -8.11 -8.29 -11.28
CA THR A 128 -8.35 -8.87 -12.62
C THR A 128 -9.73 -8.49 -13.17
N ASP A 129 -10.76 -8.52 -12.32
CA ASP A 129 -12.14 -8.18 -12.70
C ASP A 129 -12.32 -6.68 -13.03
N LEU A 130 -11.31 -5.87 -12.76
CA LEU A 130 -11.30 -4.44 -13.01
C LEU A 130 -10.51 -4.07 -14.27
N ALA A 131 -9.96 -5.04 -15.02
CA ALA A 131 -9.00 -4.84 -16.10
C ALA A 131 -9.40 -3.76 -17.12
N ASP A 132 -10.66 -3.80 -17.57
CA ASP A 132 -11.20 -2.89 -18.58
C ASP A 132 -11.78 -1.60 -18.01
N ARG A 133 -11.81 -1.43 -16.69
CA ARG A 133 -12.37 -0.23 -16.06
C ARG A 133 -11.38 0.94 -16.12
N PRO A 134 -11.86 2.17 -16.34
CA PRO A 134 -11.06 3.38 -16.17
C PRO A 134 -10.59 3.52 -14.71
N VAL A 135 -9.30 3.82 -14.51
CA VAL A 135 -8.70 3.91 -13.16
C VAL A 135 -9.29 5.06 -12.34
N ASP A 136 -9.74 6.12 -12.97
CA ASP A 136 -10.39 7.27 -12.33
C ASP A 136 -11.77 6.92 -11.74
N SER A 137 -12.46 5.89 -12.28
CA SER A 137 -13.73 5.38 -11.78
C SER A 137 -13.63 4.49 -10.54
N LEU A 138 -12.41 4.14 -10.10
CA LEU A 138 -12.17 3.21 -9.00
C LEU A 138 -12.27 3.88 -7.63
N SER A 139 -12.67 3.11 -6.60
CA SER A 139 -12.52 3.53 -5.20
C SER A 139 -11.03 3.75 -4.85
N GLY A 140 -10.76 4.49 -3.77
CA GLY A 140 -9.38 4.71 -3.31
C GLY A 140 -8.63 3.40 -3.07
N GLY A 141 -9.27 2.40 -2.44
CA GLY A 141 -8.68 1.09 -2.17
C GLY A 141 -8.42 0.28 -3.43
N GLN A 142 -9.39 0.24 -4.37
CA GLN A 142 -9.19 -0.42 -5.67
C GLN A 142 -8.04 0.22 -6.44
N ARG A 143 -7.97 1.55 -6.46
CA ARG A 143 -6.90 2.30 -7.11
C ARG A 143 -5.54 1.97 -6.50
N GLN A 144 -5.45 1.88 -5.18
CA GLN A 144 -4.21 1.49 -4.49
C GLN A 144 -3.74 0.10 -4.90
N ARG A 145 -4.65 -0.89 -4.97
CA ARG A 145 -4.32 -2.25 -5.42
C ARG A 145 -3.85 -2.27 -6.89
N VAL A 146 -4.42 -1.45 -7.76
CA VAL A 146 -3.97 -1.30 -9.15
C VAL A 146 -2.54 -0.75 -9.23
N TRP A 147 -2.19 0.23 -8.41
CA TRP A 147 -0.82 0.74 -8.34
C TRP A 147 0.17 -0.30 -7.82
N ILE A 148 -0.25 -1.10 -6.85
CA ILE A 148 0.55 -2.25 -6.37
C ILE A 148 0.72 -3.25 -7.52
N ALA A 149 -0.34 -3.58 -8.27
CA ALA A 149 -0.27 -4.45 -9.44
C ALA A 149 0.74 -3.93 -10.48
N MET A 150 0.71 -2.63 -10.80
CA MET A 150 1.67 -2.01 -11.71
C MET A 150 3.12 -2.18 -11.22
N THR A 151 3.35 -1.98 -9.92
CA THR A 151 4.67 -2.15 -9.31
C THR A 151 5.12 -3.62 -9.36
N LEU A 152 4.19 -4.57 -9.16
CA LEU A 152 4.47 -6.01 -9.27
C LEU A 152 4.73 -6.45 -10.69
N ALA A 153 4.01 -5.89 -11.69
CA ALA A 153 4.23 -6.17 -13.09
C ALA A 153 5.64 -5.78 -13.58
N GLN A 154 6.30 -4.86 -12.90
CA GLN A 154 7.69 -4.49 -13.15
C GLN A 154 8.66 -5.64 -12.86
N ASP A 155 8.27 -6.64 -12.04
CA ASP A 155 9.00 -7.88 -11.76
C ASP A 155 10.46 -7.64 -11.32
N THR A 156 10.62 -6.89 -10.25
CA THR A 156 11.91 -6.45 -9.69
C THR A 156 12.31 -7.24 -8.45
N ASP A 157 13.61 -7.30 -8.15
CA ASP A 157 14.14 -7.98 -6.95
C ASP A 157 13.82 -7.23 -5.65
N ALA A 158 13.70 -5.91 -5.73
CA ALA A 158 13.39 -5.06 -4.58
C ALA A 158 12.18 -4.15 -4.86
N LEU A 159 11.36 -3.91 -3.83
CA LEU A 159 10.18 -3.06 -3.86
C LEU A 159 10.32 -1.96 -2.80
N LEU A 160 10.17 -0.71 -3.20
CA LEU A 160 10.09 0.46 -2.32
C LEU A 160 8.67 1.01 -2.35
N LEU A 161 7.98 1.00 -1.21
CA LEU A 161 6.57 1.31 -1.10
C LEU A 161 6.36 2.44 -0.07
N ASP A 162 5.91 3.61 -0.56
CA ASP A 162 5.63 4.76 0.30
C ASP A 162 4.16 4.74 0.71
N GLU A 163 3.88 4.29 1.95
CA GLU A 163 2.54 4.17 2.54
C GLU A 163 1.56 3.31 1.72
N PRO A 164 1.87 2.03 1.43
CA PRO A 164 1.06 1.20 0.54
C PRO A 164 -0.34 0.89 1.08
N THR A 165 -0.59 1.11 2.37
CA THR A 165 -1.86 0.81 3.05
C THR A 165 -2.75 2.04 3.26
N THR A 166 -2.33 3.22 2.80
CA THR A 166 -3.12 4.45 2.91
C THR A 166 -4.38 4.35 2.05
N PHE A 167 -5.51 4.89 2.55
CA PHE A 167 -6.85 4.85 1.94
C PHE A 167 -7.52 3.46 1.90
N LEU A 168 -6.92 2.44 2.54
CA LEU A 168 -7.50 1.10 2.67
C LEU A 168 -8.21 0.96 4.03
N ASP A 169 -9.30 0.23 4.06
CA ASP A 169 -9.87 -0.28 5.31
C ASP A 169 -8.98 -1.37 5.92
N LEU A 170 -9.26 -1.75 7.16
CA LEU A 170 -8.42 -2.67 7.91
C LEU A 170 -8.24 -4.03 7.20
N ALA A 171 -9.29 -4.57 6.58
CA ALA A 171 -9.22 -5.87 5.90
C ALA A 171 -8.26 -5.79 4.71
N HIS A 172 -8.43 -4.78 3.86
CA HIS A 172 -7.57 -4.58 2.69
C HIS A 172 -6.13 -4.20 3.05
N GLN A 173 -5.90 -3.50 4.19
CA GLN A 173 -4.54 -3.26 4.69
C GLN A 173 -3.83 -4.58 5.01
N VAL A 174 -4.54 -5.50 5.69
CA VAL A 174 -4.00 -6.83 6.02
C VAL A 174 -3.72 -7.63 4.75
N GLU A 175 -4.63 -7.65 3.77
CA GLU A 175 -4.44 -8.35 2.49
C GLU A 175 -3.20 -7.86 1.74
N VAL A 176 -2.99 -6.55 1.68
CA VAL A 176 -1.80 -5.96 1.04
C VAL A 176 -0.52 -6.35 1.78
N LEU A 177 -0.51 -6.28 3.11
CA LEU A 177 0.67 -6.64 3.90
C LEU A 177 0.96 -8.14 3.83
N ASP A 178 -0.08 -8.99 3.83
CA ASP A 178 0.04 -10.43 3.62
C ASP A 178 0.60 -10.75 2.22
N LEU A 179 0.17 -10.02 1.18
CA LEU A 179 0.73 -10.14 -0.17
C LEU A 179 2.22 -9.81 -0.18
N LEU A 180 2.62 -8.67 0.40
CA LEU A 180 4.02 -8.24 0.46
C LEU A 180 4.88 -9.24 1.24
N HIS A 181 4.35 -9.76 2.35
CA HIS A 181 5.02 -10.77 3.15
C HIS A 181 5.19 -12.09 2.37
N ARG A 182 4.16 -12.55 1.65
CA ARG A 182 4.28 -13.73 0.75
C ARG A 182 5.31 -13.54 -0.34
N LEU A 183 5.37 -12.38 -0.98
CA LEU A 183 6.39 -12.08 -2.00
C LEU A 183 7.80 -12.18 -1.43
N ARG A 184 8.00 -11.74 -0.20
CA ARG A 184 9.29 -11.92 0.51
C ARG A 184 9.57 -13.39 0.78
N VAL A 185 8.63 -14.14 1.38
CA VAL A 185 8.83 -15.53 1.80
C VAL A 185 8.98 -16.48 0.61
N GLU A 186 8.09 -16.36 -0.39
CA GLU A 186 7.99 -17.32 -1.48
C GLU A 186 8.93 -17.01 -2.64
N ARG A 187 9.28 -15.74 -2.83
CA ARG A 187 10.09 -15.29 -3.98
C ARG A 187 11.43 -14.65 -3.61
N GLY A 188 11.77 -14.58 -2.32
CA GLY A 188 13.01 -13.96 -1.84
C GLY A 188 13.12 -12.48 -2.20
N ARG A 189 11.97 -11.76 -2.31
CA ARG A 189 12.00 -10.34 -2.67
C ARG A 189 12.36 -9.48 -1.48
N THR A 190 13.17 -8.48 -1.71
CA THR A 190 13.41 -7.42 -0.73
C THR A 190 12.26 -6.44 -0.76
N VAL A 191 11.59 -6.24 0.36
CA VAL A 191 10.48 -5.27 0.49
C VAL A 191 10.87 -4.18 1.48
N VAL A 192 10.74 -2.92 1.08
CA VAL A 192 10.93 -1.77 1.97
C VAL A 192 9.66 -0.93 1.94
N ALA A 193 8.96 -0.84 3.05
CA ALA A 193 7.71 -0.09 3.13
C ALA A 193 7.75 0.98 4.23
N VAL A 194 7.17 2.13 3.97
CA VAL A 194 6.85 3.12 5.00
C VAL A 194 5.47 2.78 5.54
N LEU A 195 5.35 2.55 6.85
CA LEU A 195 4.06 2.33 7.50
C LEU A 195 3.87 3.32 8.66
N HIS A 196 2.59 3.63 8.94
CA HIS A 196 2.21 4.49 10.09
C HIS A 196 1.83 3.68 11.32
N ASP A 197 1.28 2.49 11.15
CA ASP A 197 0.84 1.62 12.23
C ASP A 197 2.01 0.78 12.76
N LEU A 198 2.40 1.03 14.02
CA LEU A 198 3.50 0.33 14.69
C LEU A 198 3.20 -1.16 14.90
N ASN A 199 1.94 -1.53 15.11
CA ASN A 199 1.55 -2.90 15.35
C ASN A 199 1.58 -3.72 14.05
N GLN A 200 1.15 -3.12 12.95
CA GLN A 200 1.33 -3.71 11.62
C GLN A 200 2.82 -3.81 11.26
N ALA A 201 3.60 -2.75 11.51
CA ALA A 201 5.04 -2.77 11.29
C ALA A 201 5.73 -3.90 12.07
N ALA A 202 5.42 -4.04 13.37
CA ALA A 202 5.99 -5.08 14.22
C ALA A 202 5.56 -6.50 13.82
N ARG A 203 4.36 -6.66 13.26
CA ARG A 203 3.81 -7.95 12.84
C ARG A 203 4.46 -8.49 11.58
N TYR A 204 4.72 -7.62 10.60
CA TYR A 204 5.13 -8.01 9.25
C TYR A 204 6.62 -7.83 8.98
N ALA A 205 7.29 -6.91 9.69
CA ALA A 205 8.70 -6.63 9.43
C ALA A 205 9.64 -7.71 9.98
N ASP A 206 10.60 -8.11 9.16
CA ASP A 206 11.81 -8.79 9.61
C ASP A 206 12.80 -7.78 10.21
N HIS A 207 12.80 -6.56 9.65
CA HIS A 207 13.69 -5.47 10.04
C HIS A 207 12.89 -4.16 10.15
N LEU A 208 13.01 -3.48 11.29
CA LEU A 208 12.34 -2.21 11.55
C LEU A 208 13.39 -1.10 11.60
N VAL A 209 13.10 0.02 10.93
CA VAL A 209 13.92 1.24 10.96
C VAL A 209 13.08 2.35 11.56
N ALA A 210 13.46 2.81 12.75
CA ALA A 210 12.80 3.91 13.43
C ALA A 210 13.52 5.23 13.15
N MET A 211 12.81 6.20 12.58
CA MET A 211 13.35 7.50 12.20
C MET A 211 12.74 8.65 13.03
N ARG A 212 13.58 9.63 13.36
CA ARG A 212 13.15 10.89 13.97
C ARG A 212 14.03 12.03 13.47
N ALA A 213 13.42 13.16 13.09
CA ALA A 213 14.11 14.38 12.67
C ALA A 213 15.23 14.17 11.65
N GLY A 214 14.98 13.35 10.63
CA GLY A 214 15.95 13.10 9.54
C GLY A 214 17.02 12.06 9.83
N ALA A 215 17.05 11.48 11.00
CA ALA A 215 18.04 10.49 11.43
C ALA A 215 17.40 9.12 11.74
N VAL A 216 18.16 8.05 11.61
CA VAL A 216 17.82 6.72 12.12
C VAL A 216 18.13 6.68 13.62
N VAL A 217 17.11 6.40 14.44
CA VAL A 217 17.25 6.27 15.90
C VAL A 217 17.58 4.83 16.29
N ALA A 218 16.93 3.87 15.63
CA ALA A 218 17.15 2.45 15.84
C ALA A 218 16.85 1.67 14.56
N ALA A 219 17.60 0.59 14.34
CA ALA A 219 17.36 -0.34 13.24
C ALA A 219 17.67 -1.77 13.71
N GLY A 220 16.79 -2.73 13.40
CA GLY A 220 16.95 -4.12 13.82
C GLY A 220 15.63 -4.89 13.81
N PRO A 221 15.63 -6.15 14.26
CA PRO A 221 14.40 -6.92 14.39
C PRO A 221 13.40 -6.24 15.32
N PRO A 222 12.08 -6.19 14.97
CA PRO A 222 11.08 -5.52 15.81
C PRO A 222 11.07 -5.99 17.26
N ARG A 223 11.32 -7.27 17.51
CA ARG A 223 11.33 -7.86 18.85
C ARG A 223 12.46 -7.33 19.75
N GLU A 224 13.54 -6.85 19.15
CA GLU A 224 14.71 -6.34 19.86
C GLU A 224 14.62 -4.83 20.09
N ILE A 225 14.13 -4.09 19.09
CA ILE A 225 14.20 -2.62 19.14
C ILE A 225 12.91 -1.95 19.56
N LEU A 226 11.72 -2.56 19.33
CA LEU A 226 10.43 -1.91 19.62
C LEU A 226 10.10 -2.01 21.12
N THR A 227 10.61 -1.05 21.87
CA THR A 227 10.41 -0.91 23.34
C THR A 227 9.52 0.31 23.66
N ALA A 228 8.96 0.36 24.87
CA ALA A 228 8.19 1.51 25.32
C ALA A 228 9.04 2.80 25.34
N ASP A 229 10.34 2.69 25.63
CA ASP A 229 11.27 3.82 25.60
C ASP A 229 11.49 4.32 24.17
N LEU A 230 11.70 3.43 23.18
CA LEU A 230 11.82 3.81 21.78
C LEU A 230 10.54 4.53 21.30
N VAL A 231 9.35 3.99 21.64
CA VAL A 231 8.07 4.61 21.25
C VAL A 231 7.91 5.98 21.86
N ARG A 232 8.27 6.14 23.14
CA ARG A 232 8.25 7.45 23.80
C ARG A 232 9.24 8.43 23.15
N ASP A 233 10.45 7.99 22.88
CA ASP A 233 11.51 8.85 22.34
C ASP A 233 11.21 9.26 20.90
N VAL A 234 10.73 8.34 20.05
CA VAL A 234 10.47 8.62 18.63
C VAL A 234 9.14 9.31 18.43
N PHE A 235 8.07 8.85 19.09
CA PHE A 235 6.70 9.29 18.82
C PHE A 235 6.11 10.20 19.91
N GLY A 236 6.80 10.35 21.05
CA GLY A 236 6.30 11.11 22.20
C GLY A 236 5.10 10.43 22.89
N LEU A 237 4.91 9.11 22.68
CA LEU A 237 3.75 8.36 23.15
C LEU A 237 4.11 7.48 24.34
N ALA A 238 3.45 7.70 25.48
CA ALA A 238 3.51 6.76 26.60
C ALA A 238 2.73 5.48 26.25
N CYS A 239 3.37 4.32 26.41
CA CYS A 239 2.76 3.04 26.07
C CYS A 239 3.36 1.92 26.92
N VAL A 240 2.74 0.75 26.85
CA VAL A 240 3.33 -0.54 27.21
C VAL A 240 3.50 -1.38 25.94
N VAL A 241 4.54 -2.19 25.90
CA VAL A 241 4.77 -3.14 24.81
C VAL A 241 4.60 -4.54 25.39
N VAL A 242 3.67 -5.29 24.82
CA VAL A 242 3.34 -6.67 25.24
C VAL A 242 3.44 -7.61 24.05
N PRO A 243 3.66 -8.90 24.24
CA PRO A 243 3.63 -9.84 23.14
C PRO A 243 2.19 -9.99 22.59
N CYS A 244 2.05 -9.94 21.28
CA CYS A 244 0.77 -10.21 20.61
C CYS A 244 0.34 -11.68 20.87
N PRO A 245 -0.88 -11.94 21.33
CA PRO A 245 -1.32 -13.30 21.68
C PRO A 245 -1.42 -14.24 20.48
N VAL A 246 -1.47 -13.69 19.25
CA VAL A 246 -1.59 -14.47 18.01
C VAL A 246 -0.22 -14.76 17.39
N THR A 247 0.68 -13.74 17.30
CA THR A 247 1.94 -13.84 16.56
C THR A 247 3.17 -13.82 17.46
N GLY A 248 3.00 -13.43 18.73
CA GLY A 248 4.12 -13.16 19.63
C GLY A 248 4.96 -11.93 19.25
N ALA A 249 4.61 -11.20 18.20
CA ALA A 249 5.26 -9.94 17.83
C ALA A 249 5.00 -8.86 18.90
N PRO A 250 5.86 -7.84 19.03
CA PRO A 250 5.59 -6.71 19.91
C PRO A 250 4.29 -6.01 19.54
N LEU A 251 3.43 -5.76 20.53
CA LEU A 251 2.19 -5.04 20.42
C LEU A 251 2.27 -3.77 21.27
N VAL A 252 2.22 -2.61 20.64
CA VAL A 252 2.24 -1.33 21.31
C VAL A 252 0.81 -0.98 21.75
N VAL A 253 0.62 -0.84 23.04
CA VAL A 253 -0.65 -0.45 23.66
C VAL A 253 -0.46 0.94 24.27
N PRO A 254 -1.07 2.01 23.71
CA PRO A 254 -1.00 3.35 24.26
C PRO A 254 -1.49 3.40 25.69
N ALA A 255 -0.78 4.14 26.56
CA ALA A 255 -1.24 4.39 27.90
C ALA A 255 -2.45 5.34 27.86
N TYR A 256 -3.51 4.96 28.54
CA TYR A 256 -4.67 5.83 28.72
C TYR A 256 -4.36 6.90 29.76
N THR A 257 -4.41 8.17 29.38
CA THR A 257 -4.06 9.29 30.26
C THR A 257 -5.18 9.73 31.19
N GLY A 258 -6.36 9.12 31.12
CA GLY A 258 -7.58 9.52 31.85
C GLY A 258 -8.06 8.60 32.97
N GLY A 259 -7.29 7.57 33.36
CA GLY A 259 -7.71 6.64 34.41
C GLY A 259 -6.55 5.81 34.98
N PRO A 260 -6.80 5.00 36.04
CA PRO A 260 -5.78 4.12 36.60
C PRO A 260 -5.34 3.11 35.54
N VAL A 261 -4.04 3.05 35.31
CA VAL A 261 -3.43 2.00 34.49
C VAL A 261 -3.72 0.67 35.19
N LEU A 262 -4.48 -0.21 34.55
CA LEU A 262 -4.63 -1.58 35.05
C LEU A 262 -3.23 -2.19 35.20
N PRO A 263 -2.90 -2.80 36.31
CA PRO A 263 -1.62 -3.48 36.47
C PRO A 263 -1.48 -4.51 35.36
N ALA A 264 -0.31 -4.60 34.76
CA ALA A 264 0.00 -5.59 33.76
C ALA A 264 -0.40 -6.99 34.29
N PRO A 265 -1.09 -7.83 33.49
CA PRO A 265 -1.38 -9.19 33.93
C PRO A 265 -0.06 -9.85 34.29
N ALA A 266 0.00 -10.37 35.51
CA ALA A 266 1.19 -11.05 36.03
C ALA A 266 1.60 -12.15 35.01
N ALA A 267 2.84 -12.08 34.54
CA ALA A 267 3.45 -13.09 33.71
C ALA A 267 3.46 -14.41 34.49
N GLY A 268 2.49 -15.28 34.24
CA GLY A 268 2.42 -16.57 34.92
C GLY A 268 0.99 -17.08 35.11
N GLY A 269 0.28 -17.33 34.04
CA GLY A 269 -0.98 -18.09 34.04
C GLY A 269 -1.03 -18.94 32.79
N SER A 270 -0.58 -20.19 32.94
CA SER A 270 -0.75 -21.27 31.98
C SER A 270 -2.16 -21.26 31.42
N ALA A 271 -2.29 -21.10 30.10
CA ALA A 271 -3.52 -21.31 29.35
C ALA A 271 -3.85 -22.82 29.28
N ALA A 272 -4.21 -23.40 30.44
CA ALA A 272 -4.75 -24.72 30.56
C ALA A 272 -6.00 -24.63 31.44
N GLY A 273 -7.15 -24.33 30.84
CA GLY A 273 -8.41 -24.31 31.59
C GLY A 273 -9.58 -23.58 30.94
N ALA A 274 -9.70 -23.58 29.62
CA ALA A 274 -10.90 -23.06 28.97
C ALA A 274 -11.49 -24.07 27.96
N ALA A 275 -11.53 -25.33 28.32
CA ALA A 275 -12.19 -26.37 27.55
C ALA A 275 -12.94 -27.31 28.51
N ALA A 276 -13.86 -26.82 29.34
CA ALA A 276 -14.84 -27.64 30.03
C ALA A 276 -15.89 -26.74 30.71
N ALA A 277 -16.77 -26.08 29.97
CA ALA A 277 -18.05 -25.56 30.51
C ALA A 277 -19.02 -25.30 29.34
N GLY A 278 -19.30 -26.35 28.57
CA GLY A 278 -20.27 -26.33 27.48
C GLY A 278 -21.05 -27.64 27.44
N GLY A 279 -21.64 -28.04 28.54
CA GLY A 279 -22.41 -29.23 28.56
C GLY A 279 -23.18 -29.38 29.86
N ALA A 280 -24.31 -28.70 30.02
CA ALA A 280 -25.46 -29.15 30.86
C ALA A 280 -26.45 -27.98 31.01
N ALA A 281 -27.42 -27.86 30.09
CA ALA A 281 -28.74 -27.30 30.36
C ALA A 281 -29.64 -27.47 29.11
N ALA A 282 -30.01 -28.72 28.83
CA ALA A 282 -31.12 -29.00 27.93
C ALA A 282 -31.85 -30.21 28.47
N ALA A 283 -32.68 -30.01 29.50
CA ALA A 283 -33.76 -30.90 29.86
C ALA A 283 -34.74 -30.14 30.76
N GLY A 284 -35.98 -29.93 30.29
CA GLY A 284 -37.08 -29.61 31.15
C GLY A 284 -37.84 -28.34 30.80
N ALA A 285 -38.79 -28.45 29.89
CA ALA A 285 -40.16 -27.98 30.04
C ALA A 285 -40.91 -28.24 28.73
N ALA A 286 -41.52 -29.39 28.67
CA ALA A 286 -42.66 -29.67 27.78
C ALA A 286 -43.94 -29.25 28.49
N ALA A 287 -44.95 -28.85 27.74
CA ALA A 287 -46.38 -28.84 27.98
C ALA A 287 -47.00 -27.45 28.18
N ALA A 288 -47.82 -27.16 27.28
CA ALA A 288 -49.17 -26.66 27.32
C ALA A 288 -49.45 -25.67 26.21
N GLY A 289 -50.19 -26.08 25.24
CA GLY A 289 -51.58 -25.74 24.95
C GLY A 289 -51.58 -24.58 23.96
N GLY A 290 -52.07 -24.70 22.77
CA GLY A 290 -53.31 -25.08 22.28
C GLY A 290 -53.85 -23.99 21.36
N ALA A 291 -54.15 -24.35 20.13
CA ALA A 291 -55.29 -23.99 19.32
C ALA A 291 -55.41 -22.60 18.66
N ALA A 292 -55.74 -22.72 17.43
CA ALA A 292 -56.71 -21.97 16.60
C ALA A 292 -56.05 -21.07 15.53
N ALA A 293 -56.14 -21.50 14.33
CA ALA A 293 -57.11 -21.31 13.25
C ALA A 293 -56.74 -20.11 12.37
N ALA A 294 -56.37 -20.41 11.11
CA ALA A 294 -57.21 -20.45 9.91
C ALA A 294 -57.68 -19.11 9.39
N GLY A 295 -57.42 -18.88 8.14
CA GLY A 295 -58.08 -17.88 7.26
C GLY A 295 -57.12 -17.36 6.23
N ALA A 296 -56.99 -17.94 5.05
CA ALA A 296 -57.73 -17.71 3.82
C ALA A 296 -57.37 -16.35 3.19
N ALA A 297 -56.62 -16.36 2.10
CA ALA A 297 -56.99 -16.52 0.71
C ALA A 297 -57.35 -15.22 -0.01
N ALA A 298 -56.87 -15.17 -1.22
CA ALA A 298 -57.37 -14.54 -2.42
C ALA A 298 -56.90 -13.09 -2.72
N ALA A 299 -56.09 -12.89 -3.76
CA ALA A 299 -56.43 -12.69 -5.14
C ALA A 299 -56.97 -11.30 -5.46
N GLY A 300 -56.33 -10.63 -6.41
CA GLY A 300 -56.83 -9.41 -7.06
C GLY A 300 -55.84 -8.91 -8.09
N ALA A 301 -56.00 -9.41 -9.31
CA ALA A 301 -55.45 -8.90 -10.55
C ALA A 301 -56.28 -7.72 -11.06
N ALA A 302 -55.69 -6.90 -11.89
CA ALA A 302 -56.22 -6.08 -12.98
C ALA A 302 -55.58 -4.70 -12.95
N ASP A 303 -54.96 -4.22 -13.92
CA ASP A 303 -55.09 -4.09 -15.37
C ASP A 303 -55.21 -2.59 -15.75
N ARG A 304 -54.49 -2.20 -16.78
CA ARG A 304 -54.68 -1.03 -17.67
C ARG A 304 -54.31 0.37 -17.14
N ASP A 305 -53.75 1.30 -17.86
CA ASP A 305 -53.70 1.52 -19.30
C ASP A 305 -52.68 2.65 -19.65
N SER A 306 -52.12 2.52 -20.78
CA SER A 306 -51.54 3.47 -21.71
C SER A 306 -51.62 4.98 -21.43
N SER A 307 -50.52 5.69 -21.68
CA SER A 307 -50.56 6.95 -22.46
C SER A 307 -49.21 7.30 -23.10
N THR A 308 -49.22 7.28 -24.37
CA THR A 308 -48.31 7.81 -25.38
C THR A 308 -48.21 9.35 -25.29
N ALA A 309 -47.00 9.88 -25.52
CA ALA A 309 -46.74 11.14 -26.27
C ALA A 309 -45.23 11.29 -26.46
N SER A 310 -44.72 11.01 -27.62
CA SER A 310 -44.42 11.94 -28.73
C SER A 310 -43.15 12.78 -28.55
N VAL A 311 -42.15 12.38 -29.34
CA VAL A 311 -40.95 13.12 -29.79
C VAL A 311 -41.41 14.35 -30.60
N PRO A 312 -40.64 15.41 -30.65
CA PRO A 312 -40.27 15.89 -31.98
C PRO A 312 -38.74 16.04 -32.17
N ASP A 313 -38.41 15.53 -33.30
CA ASP A 313 -37.25 15.71 -34.16
C ASP A 313 -37.10 17.17 -34.60
N ALA A 314 -35.88 17.70 -34.59
CA ALA A 314 -35.49 18.82 -35.45
C ALA A 314 -33.98 18.90 -35.62
N ARG A 315 -33.53 18.48 -36.76
CA ARG A 315 -32.32 18.96 -37.50
C ARG A 315 -32.82 19.84 -38.66
N PRO A 316 -31.91 20.50 -39.41
CA PRO A 316 -30.63 21.18 -39.17
C PRO A 316 -30.62 22.59 -39.79
N THR A 317 -29.61 23.41 -39.55
CA THR A 317 -29.20 24.44 -40.52
C THR A 317 -27.69 24.65 -40.55
N THR A 318 -27.22 24.60 -41.73
CA THR A 318 -25.96 24.87 -42.38
C THR A 318 -25.51 26.34 -42.29
N GLY A 319 -24.19 26.54 -42.45
CA GLY A 319 -23.53 27.78 -42.85
C GLY A 319 -22.27 28.03 -42.04
N ASP A 320 -21.17 28.11 -42.53
CA ASP A 320 -20.39 28.38 -43.71
C ASP A 320 -19.12 29.17 -43.27
N ALA A 321 -18.02 28.92 -43.98
CA ALA A 321 -16.86 29.76 -44.24
C ALA A 321 -15.74 29.95 -43.19
N ALA A 322 -14.62 29.20 -43.31
CA ALA A 322 -13.33 29.64 -43.95
C ALA A 322 -12.62 30.81 -43.24
N THR A 323 -11.39 30.72 -42.84
CA THR A 323 -10.09 30.62 -43.48
C THR A 323 -8.97 30.84 -42.44
N PRO A 324 -7.72 30.43 -42.68
CA PRO A 324 -6.65 30.28 -41.70
C PRO A 324 -5.78 31.53 -41.55
N LEU A 325 -5.10 31.65 -40.41
CA LEU A 325 -3.94 32.53 -40.30
C LEU A 325 -2.76 31.76 -39.69
N ALA A 326 -1.76 31.77 -40.51
CA ALA A 326 -0.40 31.25 -40.29
C ALA A 326 0.45 32.20 -39.43
N ASP A 327 1.58 31.64 -38.98
CA ASP A 327 2.85 32.26 -38.61
C ASP A 327 2.99 32.97 -37.24
N SER A 328 3.83 32.45 -36.41
CA SER A 328 5.23 32.89 -36.29
C SER A 328 5.90 32.23 -35.07
N TYR A 329 6.86 31.39 -35.32
CA TYR A 329 7.99 31.14 -34.42
C TYR A 329 8.97 32.33 -34.48
N PRO A 330 9.69 32.61 -33.43
CA PRO A 330 11.10 32.95 -33.54
C PRO A 330 12.01 31.99 -32.75
N SER A 331 12.90 31.38 -33.50
CA SER A 331 14.17 30.82 -33.09
C SER A 331 15.15 31.93 -32.64
N LYS A 332 15.84 31.70 -31.52
CA LYS A 332 17.22 32.17 -31.18
C LYS A 332 17.61 31.29 -29.95
N GLY A 333 18.64 30.52 -29.95
CA GLY A 333 20.03 30.67 -30.43
C GLY A 333 20.92 31.23 -29.34
N LEU A 334 21.45 30.36 -28.50
CA LEU A 334 22.85 30.22 -28.03
C LEU A 334 22.88 29.22 -26.88
#